data_28385ffbe89ef0d6255611891e6b5078
#
_entry.id   28385ffbe89ef0d6255611891e6b5078
#
_cell.length_a   1.000
_cell.length_b   1.000
_cell.length_c   1.000
_cell.angle_alpha   90.00
_cell.angle_beta   90.00
_cell.angle_gamma   90.00
#
_symmetry.space_group_name_H-M   'P 1'
#
loop_
_entity.id
_entity.type
_entity.pdbx_description
1 polymer ?
#
loop_
_entity_poly.entity_id
_entity_poly.type
_entity_poly.pdbx_seq_one_letter_code
_entity_poly.pdbx_strand_id
1 'polypeptide(L)'
;MSVRKLKPITPAQRFTVVNGFDALTTDKPEKSLLAPKKRTGGRNNKGKMTARHIGGGHKKRYRIIDFKRNKFGVEAEVKSIEYDPNRSAFIALVEYTDGEKRYIVAQSGLKVGQKISSGKGVAPEVGNALYLSEIPLGTIISCIELVPGRGAVIARSAGAFVQLMARDGKFATVKMPSGETRMVLVTCLAVVGVVSNSDHQLLVAGKAGRSRWLGRRPRTRPVAMNPVDHPMGGGEGRASGGLSLIHI
;
A
#
# COMPACT_ATOMS: atom_id res chain seq x y z
N MET A 1 14.55 5.60 13.75
CA MET A 1 14.28 4.40 12.90
C MET A 1 13.06 3.70 13.44
N SER A 2 12.04 3.50 12.63
CA SER A 2 10.79 2.90 13.07
C SER A 2 10.81 1.36 13.17
N VAL A 3 11.94 0.71 12.96
CA VAL A 3 12.08 -0.75 13.04
C VAL A 3 12.97 -1.17 14.22
N ARG A 4 12.55 -2.26 14.89
CA ARG A 4 13.22 -2.81 16.08
C ARG A 4 13.51 -4.30 15.89
N LYS A 5 14.76 -4.70 16.08
CA LYS A 5 15.15 -6.12 16.22
C LYS A 5 14.76 -6.62 17.60
N LEU A 6 14.23 -7.82 17.67
CA LEU A 6 13.94 -8.50 18.95
C LEU A 6 15.23 -9.10 19.52
N LYS A 7 15.25 -9.28 20.87
CA LYS A 7 16.35 -10.01 21.54
C LYS A 7 16.39 -11.46 21.04
N PRO A 8 17.57 -12.04 20.78
CA PRO A 8 17.72 -13.40 20.21
C PRO A 8 17.52 -14.52 21.24
N ILE A 9 16.41 -14.49 21.98
CA ILE A 9 16.11 -15.47 23.05
C ILE A 9 15.64 -16.80 22.46
N THR A 10 14.91 -16.76 21.31
CA THR A 10 14.40 -17.94 20.60
C THR A 10 14.86 -17.93 19.15
N PRO A 11 14.87 -19.12 18.45
CA PRO A 11 15.22 -19.17 17.03
C PRO A 11 14.43 -18.20 16.15
N ALA A 12 13.14 -18.06 16.42
CA ALA A 12 12.28 -17.12 15.67
C ALA A 12 12.63 -15.65 15.94
N GLN A 13 12.88 -15.28 17.20
CA GLN A 13 13.19 -13.92 17.59
C GLN A 13 14.55 -13.43 17.09
N ARG A 14 15.52 -14.34 16.91
CA ARG A 14 16.86 -14.04 16.37
C ARG A 14 16.82 -13.24 15.08
N PHE A 15 15.87 -13.55 14.20
CA PHE A 15 15.74 -12.95 12.88
C PHE A 15 14.54 -11.99 12.76
N THR A 16 13.76 -11.83 13.83
CA THR A 16 12.54 -11.02 13.79
C THR A 16 12.87 -9.54 13.87
N VAL A 17 12.35 -8.79 12.91
CA VAL A 17 12.34 -7.32 12.90
C VAL A 17 10.90 -6.86 12.85
N VAL A 18 10.51 -6.00 13.79
CA VAL A 18 9.15 -5.47 13.93
C VAL A 18 9.13 -3.96 13.73
N ASN A 19 7.96 -3.43 13.35
CA ASN A 19 7.74 -1.99 13.31
C ASN A 19 7.65 -1.45 14.75
N GLY A 20 8.29 -0.31 15.02
CA GLY A 20 8.21 0.41 16.30
C GLY A 20 6.91 1.19 16.46
N PHE A 21 6.25 1.55 15.34
CA PHE A 21 5.03 2.36 15.30
C PHE A 21 5.15 3.77 15.91
N ASP A 22 6.37 4.32 15.93
CA ASP A 22 6.68 5.61 16.57
C ASP A 22 5.90 6.79 15.97
N ALA A 23 5.48 6.68 14.70
CA ALA A 23 4.73 7.71 14.00
C ALA A 23 3.21 7.67 14.27
N LEU A 24 2.71 6.66 14.98
CA LEU A 24 1.28 6.53 15.26
C LEU A 24 0.90 7.38 16.48
N THR A 25 -0.23 8.06 16.37
CA THR A 25 -0.75 8.93 17.43
C THR A 25 -1.90 8.29 18.20
N THR A 26 -2.62 7.35 17.59
CA THR A 26 -3.72 6.61 18.23
C THR A 26 -3.84 5.18 17.68
N ASP A 27 -4.34 4.27 18.49
CA ASP A 27 -4.65 2.88 18.16
C ASP A 27 -6.15 2.64 17.92
N LYS A 28 -7.00 3.62 18.26
CA LYS A 28 -8.46 3.53 18.15
C LYS A 28 -8.94 4.16 16.84
N PRO A 29 -9.48 3.35 15.91
CA PRO A 29 -10.00 3.86 14.65
C PRO A 29 -11.36 4.54 14.82
N GLU A 30 -11.65 5.53 13.96
CA GLU A 30 -12.95 6.18 13.86
C GLU A 30 -14.03 5.16 13.43
N LYS A 31 -15.05 4.97 14.27
CA LYS A 31 -16.07 3.91 14.10
C LYS A 31 -16.92 4.11 12.85
N SER A 32 -17.27 5.35 12.53
CA SER A 32 -18.10 5.72 11.37
C SER A 32 -17.45 5.35 10.03
N LEU A 33 -16.10 5.30 9.99
CA LEU A 33 -15.33 4.99 8.79
C LEU A 33 -14.88 3.53 8.71
N LEU A 34 -15.48 2.64 9.51
CA LEU A 34 -15.20 1.21 9.50
C LEU A 34 -16.27 0.43 8.75
N ALA A 35 -15.83 -0.44 7.84
CA ALA A 35 -16.70 -1.38 7.15
C ALA A 35 -16.32 -2.84 7.46
N PRO A 36 -17.27 -3.79 7.40
CA PRO A 36 -16.98 -5.20 7.54
C PRO A 36 -16.14 -5.69 6.37
N LYS A 37 -15.12 -6.52 6.65
CA LYS A 37 -14.30 -7.16 5.63
C LYS A 37 -14.55 -8.66 5.61
N LYS A 38 -15.33 -9.14 4.64
CA LYS A 38 -15.57 -10.56 4.41
C LYS A 38 -14.29 -11.24 3.91
N ARG A 39 -14.11 -12.50 4.31
CA ARG A 39 -13.00 -13.35 3.85
C ARG A 39 -13.50 -14.21 2.70
N THR A 40 -12.82 -14.15 1.57
CA THR A 40 -13.20 -14.91 0.37
C THR A 40 -12.51 -16.28 0.30
N GLY A 41 -11.44 -16.50 1.08
CA GLY A 41 -10.63 -17.72 1.00
C GLY A 41 -9.99 -17.94 -0.37
N GLY A 42 -9.74 -16.88 -1.13
CA GLY A 42 -9.19 -16.94 -2.49
C GLY A 42 -10.21 -17.28 -3.58
N ARG A 43 -11.52 -17.22 -3.26
CA ARG A 43 -12.61 -17.47 -4.23
C ARG A 43 -13.10 -16.16 -4.83
N ASN A 44 -13.48 -16.21 -6.10
CA ASN A 44 -14.10 -15.10 -6.82
C ASN A 44 -15.62 -15.03 -6.52
N ASN A 45 -16.31 -14.12 -7.20
CA ASN A 45 -17.78 -13.96 -7.09
C ASN A 45 -18.57 -15.19 -7.54
N LYS A 46 -18.00 -16.07 -8.39
CA LYS A 46 -18.59 -17.34 -8.84
C LYS A 46 -18.22 -18.53 -7.94
N GLY A 47 -17.56 -18.30 -6.82
CA GLY A 47 -17.12 -19.35 -5.89
C GLY A 47 -15.89 -20.15 -6.35
N LYS A 48 -15.32 -19.88 -7.53
CA LYS A 48 -14.12 -20.56 -8.03
C LYS A 48 -12.87 -20.03 -7.36
N MET A 49 -11.92 -20.92 -7.04
CA MET A 49 -10.63 -20.55 -6.47
C MET A 49 -9.76 -19.90 -7.54
N THR A 50 -9.51 -18.60 -7.40
CA THR A 50 -8.62 -17.81 -8.28
C THR A 50 -7.27 -17.51 -7.64
N ALA A 51 -7.19 -17.54 -6.32
CA ALA A 51 -5.94 -17.36 -5.58
C ALA A 51 -5.78 -18.49 -4.56
N ARG A 52 -4.81 -19.39 -4.81
CA ARG A 52 -4.49 -20.52 -3.93
C ARG A 52 -3.82 -20.06 -2.64
N HIS A 53 -3.86 -20.90 -1.61
CA HIS A 53 -3.18 -20.70 -0.32
C HIS A 53 -3.57 -19.42 0.43
N ILE A 54 -4.83 -18.99 0.29
CA ILE A 54 -5.41 -17.89 1.06
C ILE A 54 -6.47 -18.46 2.00
N GLY A 55 -6.40 -18.08 3.28
CA GLY A 55 -7.39 -18.46 4.28
C GLY A 55 -6.88 -18.27 5.71
N GLY A 56 -7.80 -18.31 6.66
CA GLY A 56 -7.50 -18.03 8.06
C GLY A 56 -7.07 -16.57 8.29
N GLY A 57 -6.13 -16.39 9.21
CA GLY A 57 -5.62 -15.07 9.59
C GLY A 57 -6.48 -14.33 10.61
N HIS A 58 -5.96 -13.21 11.12
CA HIS A 58 -6.65 -12.38 12.11
C HIS A 58 -7.87 -11.68 11.49
N LYS A 59 -8.97 -11.51 12.27
CA LYS A 59 -10.14 -10.73 11.85
C LYS A 59 -9.74 -9.26 11.65
N LYS A 60 -10.14 -8.67 10.52
CA LYS A 60 -9.84 -7.28 10.16
C LYS A 60 -11.12 -6.54 9.81
N ARG A 61 -11.18 -5.26 10.15
CA ARG A 61 -12.17 -4.32 9.62
C ARG A 61 -11.52 -3.48 8.53
N TYR A 62 -12.28 -3.14 7.51
CA TYR A 62 -11.82 -2.25 6.44
C TYR A 62 -11.96 -0.80 6.91
N ARG A 63 -10.97 0.04 6.62
CA ARG A 63 -11.05 1.50 6.76
C ARG A 63 -11.44 2.08 5.42
N ILE A 64 -12.49 2.88 5.40
CA ILE A 64 -12.95 3.56 4.19
C ILE A 64 -11.96 4.70 3.93
N ILE A 65 -11.16 4.55 2.88
CA ILE A 65 -10.13 5.53 2.51
C ILE A 65 -10.64 6.38 1.34
N ASP A 66 -10.49 7.68 1.46
CA ASP A 66 -10.73 8.61 0.37
C ASP A 66 -9.54 8.61 -0.60
N PHE A 67 -9.66 7.83 -1.67
CA PHE A 67 -8.70 7.81 -2.76
C PHE A 67 -8.98 8.88 -3.83
N LYS A 68 -10.18 9.47 -3.81
CA LYS A 68 -10.60 10.45 -4.82
C LYS A 68 -10.19 11.86 -4.48
N ARG A 69 -10.10 12.19 -3.18
CA ARG A 69 -9.76 13.54 -2.71
C ARG A 69 -10.62 14.61 -3.37
N ASN A 70 -11.90 14.30 -3.60
CA ASN A 70 -12.83 15.09 -4.41
C ASN A 70 -13.46 16.28 -3.67
N LYS A 71 -13.06 16.57 -2.44
CA LYS A 71 -13.52 17.74 -1.68
C LYS A 71 -12.59 18.92 -1.95
N PHE A 72 -12.85 19.61 -3.06
CA PHE A 72 -12.00 20.68 -3.53
C PHE A 72 -12.28 21.99 -2.81
N GLY A 73 -11.23 22.79 -2.58
CA GLY A 73 -11.32 24.14 -2.01
C GLY A 73 -11.67 24.19 -0.52
N VAL A 74 -11.80 23.03 0.14
CA VAL A 74 -12.09 22.96 1.58
C VAL A 74 -10.83 22.46 2.30
N GLU A 75 -10.36 23.21 3.29
CA GLU A 75 -9.26 22.80 4.14
C GLU A 75 -9.67 21.66 5.08
N ALA A 76 -8.75 20.75 5.31
CA ALA A 76 -8.88 19.71 6.31
C ALA A 76 -7.66 19.71 7.25
N GLU A 77 -7.88 19.45 8.53
CA GLU A 77 -6.84 19.33 9.52
C GLU A 77 -6.55 17.83 9.82
N VAL A 78 -5.29 17.46 9.90
CA VAL A 78 -4.87 16.12 10.29
C VAL A 78 -5.08 15.94 11.79
N LYS A 79 -6.01 15.07 12.20
CA LYS A 79 -6.32 14.80 13.61
C LYS A 79 -5.50 13.67 14.21
N SER A 80 -5.23 12.63 13.43
CA SER A 80 -4.43 11.48 13.89
C SER A 80 -3.74 10.76 12.73
N ILE A 81 -2.66 10.03 13.07
CA ILE A 81 -2.01 9.07 12.18
C ILE A 81 -2.22 7.69 12.78
N GLU A 82 -2.76 6.75 12.00
CA GLU A 82 -3.27 5.48 12.47
C GLU A 82 -2.71 4.28 11.68
N TYR A 83 -2.70 3.12 12.34
CA TYR A 83 -2.39 1.84 11.73
C TYR A 83 -3.60 1.27 10.99
N ASP A 84 -3.40 0.84 9.74
CA ASP A 84 -4.40 0.07 8.99
C ASP A 84 -3.90 -1.37 8.71
N PRO A 85 -4.58 -2.42 9.24
CA PRO A 85 -4.20 -3.80 9.00
C PRO A 85 -4.45 -4.28 7.56
N ASN A 86 -5.04 -3.45 6.70
CA ASN A 86 -5.37 -3.79 5.32
C ASN A 86 -4.31 -3.36 4.30
N ARG A 87 -3.39 -2.50 4.70
CA ARG A 87 -2.32 -1.94 3.85
C ARG A 87 -1.00 -1.81 4.61
N SER A 88 0.07 -1.63 3.89
CA SER A 88 1.40 -1.42 4.47
C SER A 88 1.64 0.02 4.93
N ALA A 89 1.03 1.00 4.26
CA ALA A 89 1.10 2.41 4.61
C ALA A 89 0.26 2.73 5.86
N PHE A 90 0.65 3.76 6.62
CA PHE A 90 -0.20 4.37 7.62
C PHE A 90 -1.29 5.21 6.96
N ILE A 91 -2.36 5.48 7.71
CA ILE A 91 -3.47 6.33 7.29
C ILE A 91 -3.56 7.53 8.23
N ALA A 92 -4.08 8.64 7.72
CA ALA A 92 -4.36 9.83 8.51
C ALA A 92 -5.88 10.07 8.56
N LEU A 93 -6.40 10.32 9.74
CA LEU A 93 -7.75 10.85 9.93
C LEU A 93 -7.68 12.36 9.73
N VAL A 94 -8.45 12.86 8.80
CA VAL A 94 -8.57 14.29 8.53
C VAL A 94 -10.00 14.75 8.79
N GLU A 95 -10.13 15.94 9.35
CA GLU A 95 -11.39 16.60 9.62
C GLU A 95 -11.45 17.90 8.81
N TYR A 96 -12.45 17.99 7.96
CA TYR A 96 -12.70 19.17 7.16
C TYR A 96 -13.36 20.28 7.98
N THR A 97 -13.27 21.52 7.54
CA THR A 97 -13.86 22.69 8.21
C THR A 97 -15.38 22.59 8.40
N ASP A 98 -16.06 21.75 7.60
CA ASP A 98 -17.49 21.46 7.74
C ASP A 98 -17.79 20.28 8.70
N GLY A 99 -16.79 19.74 9.40
CA GLY A 99 -16.94 18.66 10.35
C GLY A 99 -16.93 17.24 9.75
N GLU A 100 -16.86 17.09 8.41
CA GLU A 100 -16.75 15.77 7.78
C GLU A 100 -15.38 15.16 8.06
N LYS A 101 -15.36 13.91 8.49
CA LYS A 101 -14.13 13.13 8.70
C LYS A 101 -13.90 12.17 7.56
N ARG A 102 -12.66 12.07 7.11
CA ARG A 102 -12.23 11.06 6.12
C ARG A 102 -10.88 10.47 6.50
N TYR A 103 -10.64 9.23 6.09
CA TYR A 103 -9.29 8.66 6.09
C TYR A 103 -8.61 8.90 4.75
N ILE A 104 -7.35 9.26 4.80
CA ILE A 104 -6.46 9.36 3.64
C ILE A 104 -5.22 8.49 3.86
N VAL A 105 -4.48 8.19 2.79
CA VAL A 105 -3.15 7.58 2.91
C VAL A 105 -2.19 8.64 3.44
N ALA A 106 -1.56 8.37 4.59
CA ALA A 106 -0.62 9.30 5.19
C ALA A 106 0.67 9.42 4.37
N GLN A 107 1.16 10.64 4.20
CA GLN A 107 2.46 10.91 3.60
C GLN A 107 3.56 10.93 4.67
N SER A 108 4.79 10.63 4.28
CA SER A 108 5.95 10.74 5.14
C SER A 108 6.17 12.21 5.53
N GLY A 109 6.35 12.47 6.82
CA GLY A 109 6.52 13.82 7.35
C GLY A 109 5.21 14.57 7.65
N LEU A 110 4.05 13.98 7.37
CA LEU A 110 2.76 14.56 7.76
C LEU A 110 2.66 14.61 9.30
N LYS A 111 2.19 15.74 9.85
CA LYS A 111 2.06 15.96 11.29
C LYS A 111 0.60 16.18 11.68
N VAL A 112 0.28 15.83 12.93
CA VAL A 112 -1.03 16.19 13.52
C VAL A 112 -1.12 17.71 13.63
N GLY A 113 -2.31 18.27 13.34
CA GLY A 113 -2.56 19.70 13.28
C GLY A 113 -2.20 20.36 11.94
N GLN A 114 -1.51 19.64 11.03
CA GLN A 114 -1.19 20.16 9.70
C GLN A 114 -2.49 20.31 8.88
N LYS A 115 -2.63 21.44 8.23
CA LYS A 115 -3.71 21.70 7.27
C LYS A 115 -3.34 21.12 5.91
N ILE A 116 -4.30 20.49 5.27
CA ILE A 116 -4.18 19.95 3.92
C ILE A 116 -5.39 20.33 3.08
N SER A 117 -5.18 20.47 1.80
CA SER A 117 -6.24 20.79 0.86
C SER A 117 -6.11 20.00 -0.44
N SER A 118 -7.15 20.07 -1.26
CA SER A 118 -7.22 19.34 -2.52
C SER A 118 -7.82 20.23 -3.60
N GLY A 119 -7.34 20.13 -4.83
CA GLY A 119 -7.93 20.80 -5.98
C GLY A 119 -6.98 21.73 -6.71
N LYS A 120 -7.58 22.70 -7.41
CA LYS A 120 -6.85 23.66 -8.23
C LYS A 120 -6.32 24.83 -7.38
N GLY A 121 -5.12 25.31 -7.72
CA GLY A 121 -4.51 26.47 -7.05
C GLY A 121 -4.00 26.20 -5.63
N VAL A 122 -3.88 24.95 -5.23
CA VAL A 122 -3.36 24.54 -3.92
C VAL A 122 -1.83 24.57 -3.92
N ALA A 123 -1.20 24.97 -2.81
CA ALA A 123 0.25 24.94 -2.68
C ALA A 123 0.80 23.50 -2.78
N PRO A 124 1.93 23.27 -3.46
CA PRO A 124 2.52 21.93 -3.63
C PRO A 124 3.25 21.44 -2.37
N GLU A 125 2.56 21.41 -1.24
CA GLU A 125 3.04 20.94 0.05
C GLU A 125 2.71 19.48 0.31
N VAL A 126 3.48 18.85 1.21
CA VAL A 126 3.31 17.43 1.57
C VAL A 126 1.91 17.17 2.14
N GLY A 127 1.19 16.24 1.53
CA GLY A 127 -0.17 15.85 1.91
C GLY A 127 -1.26 16.50 1.05
N ASN A 128 -0.97 17.58 0.33
CA ASN A 128 -1.90 18.24 -0.57
C ASN A 128 -2.10 17.43 -1.85
N ALA A 129 -3.31 17.46 -2.39
CA ALA A 129 -3.67 16.76 -3.64
C ALA A 129 -3.94 17.80 -4.75
N LEU A 130 -3.14 17.75 -5.82
CA LEU A 130 -3.18 18.66 -6.93
C LEU A 130 -3.31 17.93 -8.26
N TYR A 131 -3.74 18.65 -9.28
CA TYR A 131 -3.65 18.18 -10.66
C TYR A 131 -2.19 18.13 -11.12
N LEU A 132 -1.82 17.12 -11.93
CA LEU A 132 -0.46 17.00 -12.46
C LEU A 132 -0.04 18.23 -13.29
N SER A 133 -1.01 18.99 -13.81
CA SER A 133 -0.76 20.26 -14.49
C SER A 133 -0.16 21.34 -13.60
N GLU A 134 -0.41 21.32 -12.29
CA GLU A 134 -0.05 22.38 -11.35
C GLU A 134 1.18 22.02 -10.50
N ILE A 135 1.54 20.74 -10.42
CA ILE A 135 2.68 20.29 -9.62
C ILE A 135 3.99 20.64 -10.32
N PRO A 136 4.96 21.29 -9.66
CA PRO A 136 6.27 21.58 -10.25
C PRO A 136 6.97 20.33 -10.78
N LEU A 137 7.71 20.48 -11.89
CA LEU A 137 8.52 19.37 -12.43
C LEU A 137 9.62 18.98 -11.43
N GLY A 138 9.98 17.69 -11.44
CA GLY A 138 10.94 17.13 -10.49
C GLY A 138 10.34 16.76 -9.13
N THR A 139 9.11 17.22 -8.81
CA THR A 139 8.46 16.93 -7.53
C THR A 139 8.18 15.44 -7.35
N ILE A 140 8.38 14.99 -6.11
CA ILE A 140 8.02 13.64 -5.67
C ILE A 140 6.54 13.61 -5.30
N ILE A 141 5.81 12.71 -5.92
CA ILE A 141 4.36 12.55 -5.77
C ILE A 141 3.99 11.08 -5.49
N SER A 142 2.80 10.88 -4.99
CA SER A 142 2.23 9.56 -4.70
C SER A 142 0.72 9.54 -4.90
N CYS A 143 0.06 8.42 -4.71
CA CYS A 143 -1.39 8.29 -4.82
C CYS A 143 -1.94 8.90 -6.13
N ILE A 144 -1.35 8.52 -7.27
CA ILE A 144 -1.65 9.10 -8.58
C ILE A 144 -2.87 8.40 -9.19
N GLU A 145 -3.76 9.17 -9.80
CA GLU A 145 -4.84 8.66 -10.65
C GLU A 145 -4.31 8.22 -12.02
N LEU A 146 -4.95 7.20 -12.61
CA LEU A 146 -4.74 6.81 -14.02
C LEU A 146 -5.81 7.40 -14.93
N VAL A 147 -7.02 7.56 -14.39
CA VAL A 147 -8.15 8.15 -15.08
C VAL A 147 -8.72 9.23 -14.17
N PRO A 148 -8.93 10.45 -14.67
CA PRO A 148 -9.42 11.57 -13.86
C PRO A 148 -10.70 11.19 -13.09
N GLY A 149 -10.76 11.51 -11.79
CA GLY A 149 -11.91 11.30 -10.92
C GLY A 149 -12.17 9.84 -10.50
N ARG A 150 -11.39 8.87 -10.97
CA ARG A 150 -11.51 7.46 -10.51
C ARG A 150 -10.87 7.20 -9.15
N GLY A 151 -9.99 8.09 -8.74
CA GLY A 151 -9.22 7.96 -7.50
C GLY A 151 -7.86 7.31 -7.71
N ALA A 152 -7.01 7.44 -6.70
CA ALA A 152 -5.62 7.03 -6.72
C ALA A 152 -5.45 5.52 -6.99
N VAL A 153 -4.54 5.16 -7.89
CA VAL A 153 -4.20 3.77 -8.27
C VAL A 153 -2.72 3.49 -8.07
N ILE A 154 -1.84 4.40 -8.51
CA ILE A 154 -0.38 4.24 -8.48
C ILE A 154 0.20 4.78 -7.17
N ALA A 155 1.31 4.19 -6.70
CA ALA A 155 2.11 4.62 -5.55
C ALA A 155 1.28 4.80 -4.26
N ARG A 156 0.59 3.72 -3.81
CA ARG A 156 -0.22 3.71 -2.58
C ARG A 156 0.39 2.87 -1.45
N SER A 157 1.41 2.08 -1.74
CA SER A 157 2.07 1.22 -0.76
C SER A 157 3.06 2.01 0.09
N ALA A 158 3.43 1.47 1.26
CA ALA A 158 4.43 2.07 2.15
C ALA A 158 5.73 2.42 1.41
N GLY A 159 6.22 3.64 1.61
CA GLY A 159 7.44 4.14 0.99
C GLY A 159 7.38 4.34 -0.52
N ALA A 160 6.23 4.10 -1.17
CA ALA A 160 6.11 4.28 -2.61
C ALA A 160 6.04 5.77 -2.98
N PHE A 161 6.69 6.11 -4.08
CA PHE A 161 6.67 7.44 -4.67
C PHE A 161 6.87 7.35 -6.18
N VAL A 162 6.64 8.44 -6.87
CA VAL A 162 6.84 8.61 -8.31
C VAL A 162 7.39 10.01 -8.51
N GLN A 163 8.26 10.22 -9.48
CA GLN A 163 8.77 11.54 -9.82
C GLN A 163 8.10 12.08 -11.07
N LEU A 164 7.61 13.30 -11.02
CA LEU A 164 7.08 14.02 -12.18
C LEU A 164 8.25 14.57 -12.99
N MET A 165 8.47 14.02 -14.20
CA MET A 165 9.63 14.36 -15.03
C MET A 165 9.36 15.51 -15.99
N ALA A 166 8.27 15.41 -16.74
CA ALA A 166 7.94 16.36 -17.81
C ALA A 166 6.43 16.48 -17.99
N ARG A 167 6.01 17.54 -18.64
CA ARG A 167 4.64 17.74 -19.14
C ARG A 167 4.71 18.12 -20.61
N ASP A 168 3.91 17.45 -21.41
CA ASP A 168 3.80 17.71 -22.83
C ASP A 168 2.32 17.68 -23.24
N GLY A 169 1.79 18.83 -23.62
CA GLY A 169 0.39 19.00 -23.99
C GLY A 169 -0.58 18.42 -22.96
N LYS A 170 -1.29 17.36 -23.32
CA LYS A 170 -2.30 16.72 -22.47
C LYS A 170 -1.73 15.68 -21.50
N PHE A 171 -0.43 15.36 -21.60
CA PHE A 171 0.19 14.29 -20.82
C PHE A 171 1.31 14.79 -19.91
N ALA A 172 1.44 14.13 -18.77
CA ALA A 172 2.56 14.25 -17.85
C ALA A 172 3.36 12.95 -17.86
N THR A 173 4.66 13.04 -17.99
CA THR A 173 5.59 11.90 -17.92
C THR A 173 6.03 11.71 -16.49
N VAL A 174 5.78 10.53 -15.94
CA VAL A 174 6.10 10.16 -14.57
C VAL A 174 7.07 8.98 -14.54
N LYS A 175 8.10 9.06 -13.70
CA LYS A 175 9.10 8.00 -13.49
C LYS A 175 8.71 7.17 -12.26
N MET A 176 8.43 5.89 -12.49
CA MET A 176 8.06 4.92 -11.45
C MET A 176 9.27 4.44 -10.65
N PRO A 177 9.09 3.89 -9.43
CA PRO A 177 10.19 3.28 -8.65
C PRO A 177 10.90 2.14 -9.37
N SER A 178 10.22 1.46 -10.29
CA SER A 178 10.80 0.40 -11.12
C SER A 178 11.78 0.93 -12.20
N GLY A 179 11.86 2.25 -12.39
CA GLY A 179 12.60 2.89 -13.47
C GLY A 179 11.76 3.11 -14.74
N GLU A 180 10.61 2.46 -14.87
CA GLU A 180 9.69 2.64 -16.01
C GLU A 180 9.15 4.07 -16.04
N THR A 181 9.07 4.66 -17.22
CA THR A 181 8.39 5.93 -17.46
C THR A 181 7.01 5.69 -18.05
N ARG A 182 6.02 6.42 -17.55
CA ARG A 182 4.63 6.32 -18.03
C ARG A 182 4.06 7.71 -18.30
N MET A 183 3.21 7.80 -19.30
CA MET A 183 2.42 9.00 -19.57
C MET A 183 1.04 8.88 -18.89
N VAL A 184 0.64 9.94 -18.19
CA VAL A 184 -0.64 10.07 -17.50
C VAL A 184 -1.25 11.42 -17.88
N LEU A 185 -2.57 11.50 -17.96
CA LEU A 185 -3.24 12.77 -18.28
C LEU A 185 -2.93 13.85 -17.22
N VAL A 186 -2.63 15.05 -17.64
CA VAL A 186 -2.34 16.20 -16.74
C VAL A 186 -3.51 16.57 -15.83
N THR A 187 -4.72 16.17 -16.20
CA THR A 187 -5.95 16.33 -15.40
C THR A 187 -6.12 15.31 -14.28
N CYS A 188 -5.22 14.31 -14.18
CA CYS A 188 -5.21 13.38 -13.06
C CYS A 188 -4.70 14.05 -11.79
N LEU A 189 -5.30 13.66 -10.65
CA LEU A 189 -4.84 14.09 -9.33
C LEU A 189 -3.68 13.25 -8.84
N ALA A 190 -2.79 13.87 -8.08
CA ALA A 190 -1.73 13.23 -7.34
C ALA A 190 -1.53 13.93 -5.99
N VAL A 191 -1.01 13.20 -5.01
CA VAL A 191 -0.66 13.74 -3.70
C VAL A 191 0.83 14.03 -3.64
N VAL A 192 1.21 15.19 -3.16
CA VAL A 192 2.62 15.57 -3.00
C VAL A 192 3.24 14.81 -1.81
N GLY A 193 4.40 14.22 -2.03
CA GLY A 193 5.18 13.51 -1.02
C GLY A 193 5.27 12.01 -1.23
N VAL A 194 6.10 11.36 -0.40
CA VAL A 194 6.31 9.91 -0.33
C VAL A 194 5.29 9.30 0.62
N VAL A 195 4.77 8.11 0.32
CA VAL A 195 3.87 7.39 1.23
C VAL A 195 4.62 7.01 2.52
N SER A 196 3.96 7.12 3.65
CA SER A 196 4.49 6.81 4.99
C SER A 196 4.97 5.36 5.16
N ASN A 197 5.64 5.08 6.29
CA ASN A 197 6.10 3.75 6.68
C ASN A 197 7.10 3.11 5.69
N SER A 198 8.05 3.89 5.17
CA SER A 198 9.08 3.44 4.22
C SER A 198 9.87 2.22 4.71
N ASP A 199 10.10 2.12 6.03
CA ASP A 199 10.83 1.04 6.66
C ASP A 199 10.07 -0.31 6.67
N HIS A 200 8.84 -0.34 6.14
CA HIS A 200 8.03 -1.58 6.04
C HIS A 200 8.77 -2.70 5.30
N GLN A 201 9.61 -2.38 4.33
CA GLN A 201 10.43 -3.34 3.57
C GLN A 201 11.47 -4.05 4.44
N LEU A 202 11.88 -3.45 5.57
CA LEU A 202 12.89 -4.00 6.47
C LEU A 202 12.31 -5.01 7.48
N LEU A 203 10.97 -5.21 7.48
CA LEU A 203 10.29 -6.11 8.40
C LEU A 203 10.60 -7.57 8.06
N VAL A 204 11.02 -8.33 9.06
CA VAL A 204 11.30 -9.77 8.94
C VAL A 204 10.36 -10.54 9.84
N ALA A 205 9.60 -11.46 9.25
CA ALA A 205 8.59 -12.24 9.98
C ALA A 205 9.20 -13.17 11.05
N GLY A 206 10.36 -13.75 10.80
CA GLY A 206 11.09 -14.63 11.70
C GLY A 206 10.49 -16.03 11.89
N LYS A 207 9.17 -16.21 11.66
CA LYS A 207 8.50 -17.52 11.77
C LYS A 207 7.32 -17.65 10.79
N ALA A 208 7.04 -18.88 10.37
CA ALA A 208 5.94 -19.21 9.46
C ALA A 208 4.55 -18.83 10.03
N GLY A 209 4.39 -18.90 11.36
CA GLY A 209 3.13 -18.53 12.03
C GLY A 209 2.68 -17.10 11.76
N ARG A 210 3.60 -16.13 11.55
CA ARG A 210 3.23 -14.76 11.17
C ARG A 210 2.54 -14.69 9.81
N SER A 211 3.02 -15.47 8.84
CA SER A 211 2.34 -15.57 7.53
C SER A 211 0.94 -16.15 7.67
N ARG A 212 0.76 -17.13 8.59
CA ARG A 212 -0.56 -17.68 8.91
C ARG A 212 -1.49 -16.63 9.50
N TRP A 213 -1.00 -15.77 10.40
CA TRP A 213 -1.78 -14.66 10.96
C TRP A 213 -2.23 -13.65 9.90
N LEU A 214 -1.43 -13.47 8.85
CA LEU A 214 -1.79 -12.63 7.71
C LEU A 214 -2.78 -13.29 6.73
N GLY A 215 -3.11 -14.59 6.93
CA GLY A 215 -4.04 -15.33 6.08
C GLY A 215 -3.38 -16.08 4.93
N ARG A 216 -2.06 -16.22 4.95
CA ARG A 216 -1.32 -17.01 3.97
C ARG A 216 -1.13 -18.45 4.48
N ARG A 217 -1.58 -19.42 3.71
CA ARG A 217 -1.38 -20.84 4.01
C ARG A 217 -0.02 -21.32 3.47
N PRO A 218 0.51 -22.45 4.02
CA PRO A 218 1.71 -23.07 3.50
C PRO A 218 1.58 -23.43 2.02
N ARG A 219 2.70 -23.38 1.30
CA ARG A 219 2.78 -23.74 -0.12
C ARG A 219 3.78 -24.88 -0.30
N THR A 220 3.36 -25.93 -0.99
CA THR A 220 4.24 -26.99 -1.42
C THR A 220 5.06 -26.52 -2.61
N ARG A 221 6.36 -26.81 -2.60
CA ARG A 221 7.24 -26.50 -3.74
C ARG A 221 6.91 -27.41 -4.92
N PRO A 222 6.97 -26.91 -6.19
CA PRO A 222 6.73 -27.74 -7.38
C PRO A 222 7.57 -29.01 -7.45
N VAL A 223 8.85 -28.93 -7.06
CA VAL A 223 9.79 -30.07 -7.04
C VAL A 223 9.35 -31.21 -6.08
N ALA A 224 8.53 -30.90 -5.08
CA ALA A 224 8.02 -31.89 -4.12
C ALA A 224 6.66 -32.46 -4.53
N MET A 225 6.15 -32.12 -5.70
CA MET A 225 4.89 -32.61 -6.26
C MET A 225 5.15 -33.78 -7.21
N ASN A 226 4.09 -34.53 -7.53
CA ASN A 226 4.11 -35.54 -8.58
C ASN A 226 4.00 -34.91 -9.99
N PRO A 227 4.41 -35.65 -11.05
CA PRO A 227 4.33 -35.14 -12.43
C PRO A 227 2.91 -34.69 -12.85
N VAL A 228 1.88 -35.35 -12.33
CA VAL A 228 0.46 -35.01 -12.61
C VAL A 228 0.06 -33.66 -12.00
N ASP A 229 0.69 -33.25 -10.90
CA ASP A 229 0.32 -32.04 -10.17
C ASP A 229 1.07 -30.78 -10.67
N HIS A 230 2.27 -30.97 -11.19
CA HIS A 230 3.09 -29.86 -11.68
C HIS A 230 4.14 -30.32 -12.71
N PRO A 231 4.43 -29.54 -13.78
CA PRO A 231 5.46 -29.88 -14.77
C PRO A 231 6.86 -30.11 -14.18
N MET A 232 7.17 -29.49 -13.04
CA MET A 232 8.44 -29.68 -12.31
C MET A 232 8.38 -30.80 -11.27
N GLY A 233 7.30 -31.55 -11.22
CA GLY A 233 7.11 -32.69 -10.30
C GLY A 233 7.78 -33.94 -10.78
N GLY A 234 8.00 -34.88 -9.85
CA GLY A 234 8.63 -36.19 -10.11
C GLY A 234 10.14 -36.17 -9.96
N GLY A 235 10.75 -37.32 -10.25
CA GLY A 235 12.17 -37.59 -10.08
C GLY A 235 12.49 -38.36 -8.82
N GLU A 236 13.75 -38.73 -8.63
CA GLU A 236 14.25 -39.43 -7.44
C GLU A 236 14.66 -38.45 -6.35
N GLY A 237 14.03 -38.52 -5.19
CA GLY A 237 14.33 -37.70 -4.03
C GLY A 237 14.11 -36.20 -4.31
N ARG A 238 15.14 -35.37 -4.15
CA ARG A 238 15.09 -33.93 -4.35
C ARG A 238 15.56 -33.46 -5.74
N ALA A 239 15.44 -34.30 -6.75
CA ALA A 239 15.82 -33.98 -8.11
C ALA A 239 14.99 -32.80 -8.66
N SER A 240 15.64 -31.86 -9.34
CA SER A 240 14.93 -30.84 -10.08
C SER A 240 14.30 -31.44 -11.32
N GLY A 241 13.11 -30.96 -11.71
CA GLY A 241 12.34 -31.55 -12.82
C GLY A 241 12.91 -31.32 -14.22
N GLY A 242 14.11 -30.79 -14.37
CA GLY A 242 14.80 -30.66 -15.67
C GLY A 242 14.10 -29.78 -16.70
N LEU A 243 13.01 -29.10 -16.36
CA LEU A 243 12.29 -28.25 -17.30
C LEU A 243 13.01 -26.91 -17.43
N SER A 244 13.57 -26.64 -18.60
CA SER A 244 14.13 -25.34 -18.91
C SER A 244 13.01 -24.31 -19.13
N LEU A 245 13.18 -23.10 -18.57
CA LEU A 245 12.27 -21.99 -18.81
C LEU A 245 12.15 -21.60 -20.30
N ILE A 246 13.16 -21.91 -21.09
CA ILE A 246 13.15 -21.70 -22.55
C ILE A 246 12.02 -22.51 -23.23
N HIS A 247 11.66 -23.65 -22.69
CA HIS A 247 10.62 -24.52 -23.24
C HIS A 247 9.20 -24.20 -22.72
N ILE A 248 9.09 -23.26 -21.80
CA ILE A 248 7.81 -22.79 -21.25
C ILE A 248 7.37 -21.51 -21.97
#